data_60a6e47668511a0dfeb22fdff467a608
#
_entry.id   60a6e47668511a0dfeb22fdff467a608
#
_cell.length_a   1.000
_cell.length_b   1.000
_cell.length_c   1.000
_cell.angle_alpha   90.00
_cell.angle_beta   90.00
_cell.angle_gamma   90.00
#
_symmetry.space_group_name_H-M   'P 1'
#
loop_
_entity.id
_entity.type
_entity.pdbx_description
1 polymer ?
#
loop_
_entity_poly.entity_id
_entity_poly.type
_entity_poly.pdbx_seq_one_letter_code
_entity_poly.pdbx_strand_id
1 'polypeptide(L)'
;ESYIMTGIAYFQKGQPLEALPYIHIANVKAIKPKETWLQLELAILFLNKRYDEAIDVVKQLSTYWPEKERYWETMAGTYMEMQKDTDALAALNLGYKYDAISKAETLENLARLNLFLEIPFQAASLIEKNLQEGNIENSEKNLRLLLGAWTAAREFNKAIEVIDVLAPLTGEGKLYIQKAMLLNENGDWEGVQDATAKALIDEELENPGDVYILRGMAETELGKYDEAIESFTQAMEIGTETNKKNAEAWIDYVADRRGS
;
A
#
# COMPACT_ATOMS: atom_id res chain seq x y z
N GLU A 1 -17.88 19.33 -39.24
CA GLU A 1 -17.39 18.08 -39.89
C GLU A 1 -16.14 18.31 -40.72
N SER A 2 -15.98 19.41 -41.47
CA SER A 2 -14.77 19.63 -42.28
C SER A 2 -13.47 19.67 -41.47
N TYR A 3 -13.48 20.31 -40.30
CA TYR A 3 -12.28 20.40 -39.46
C TYR A 3 -11.76 19.03 -39.03
N ILE A 4 -12.63 18.14 -38.53
CA ILE A 4 -12.18 16.81 -38.06
C ILE A 4 -11.63 15.97 -39.22
N MET A 5 -12.25 16.05 -40.41
CA MET A 5 -11.76 15.32 -41.58
C MET A 5 -10.38 15.81 -42.02
N THR A 6 -10.14 17.13 -41.98
CA THR A 6 -8.82 17.72 -42.24
C THR A 6 -7.79 17.24 -41.20
N GLY A 7 -8.13 17.26 -39.93
CA GLY A 7 -7.27 16.77 -38.85
C GLY A 7 -6.90 15.29 -39.02
N ILE A 8 -7.88 14.44 -39.30
CA ILE A 8 -7.64 13.01 -39.56
C ILE A 8 -6.73 12.81 -40.78
N ALA A 9 -6.92 13.59 -41.85
CA ALA A 9 -6.08 13.49 -43.03
C ALA A 9 -4.61 13.84 -42.72
N TYR A 10 -4.34 14.87 -41.96
CA TYR A 10 -2.99 15.21 -41.48
C TYR A 10 -2.41 14.09 -40.59
N PHE A 11 -3.19 13.58 -39.67
CA PHE A 11 -2.76 12.49 -38.77
C PHE A 11 -2.37 11.23 -39.57
N GLN A 12 -3.18 10.84 -40.53
CA GLN A 12 -2.90 9.70 -41.44
C GLN A 12 -1.65 9.89 -42.31
N LYS A 13 -1.28 11.13 -42.59
CA LYS A 13 -0.03 11.47 -43.30
C LYS A 13 1.21 11.46 -42.38
N GLY A 14 1.07 11.09 -41.11
CA GLY A 14 2.15 11.13 -40.13
C GLY A 14 2.51 12.55 -39.64
N GLN A 15 1.58 13.49 -39.75
CA GLN A 15 1.74 14.89 -39.38
C GLN A 15 0.82 15.22 -38.16
N PRO A 16 1.10 14.64 -36.97
CA PRO A 16 0.19 14.78 -35.82
C PRO A 16 0.10 16.21 -35.27
N LEU A 17 1.18 16.99 -35.32
CA LEU A 17 1.17 18.38 -34.85
C LEU A 17 0.35 19.29 -35.77
N GLU A 18 0.39 19.07 -37.05
CA GLU A 18 -0.44 19.78 -38.04
C GLU A 18 -1.92 19.38 -37.95
N ALA A 19 -2.21 18.14 -37.51
CA ALA A 19 -3.56 17.66 -37.28
C ALA A 19 -4.22 18.33 -36.06
N LEU A 20 -3.47 18.60 -34.99
CA LEU A 20 -3.97 19.01 -33.69
C LEU A 20 -4.87 20.25 -33.71
N PRO A 21 -4.52 21.39 -34.38
CA PRO A 21 -5.39 22.56 -34.42
C PRO A 21 -6.76 22.30 -35.02
N TYR A 22 -6.82 21.45 -36.04
CA TYR A 22 -8.09 21.10 -36.70
C TYR A 22 -8.96 20.22 -35.83
N ILE A 23 -8.37 19.23 -35.13
CA ILE A 23 -9.06 18.33 -34.23
C ILE A 23 -9.59 19.11 -33.02
N HIS A 24 -8.75 19.99 -32.43
CA HIS A 24 -9.12 20.86 -31.33
C HIS A 24 -10.33 21.76 -31.71
N ILE A 25 -10.26 22.46 -32.84
CA ILE A 25 -11.37 23.30 -33.33
C ILE A 25 -12.64 22.47 -33.53
N ALA A 26 -12.54 21.24 -34.02
CA ALA A 26 -13.70 20.36 -34.20
C ALA A 26 -14.34 20.00 -32.85
N ASN A 27 -13.53 19.69 -31.83
CA ASN A 27 -14.00 19.37 -30.49
C ASN A 27 -14.66 20.59 -29.81
N VAL A 28 -14.03 21.77 -29.86
CA VAL A 28 -14.55 23.01 -29.25
C VAL A 28 -15.83 23.48 -29.91
N LYS A 29 -15.97 23.33 -31.23
CA LYS A 29 -17.18 23.76 -31.97
C LYS A 29 -18.33 22.76 -31.86
N ALA A 30 -18.11 21.55 -31.39
CA ALA A 30 -19.16 20.56 -31.23
C ALA A 30 -19.98 20.87 -29.97
N ILE A 31 -21.30 20.83 -30.05
CA ILE A 31 -22.20 20.94 -28.87
C ILE A 31 -21.86 19.81 -27.87
N LYS A 32 -21.66 18.60 -28.39
CA LYS A 32 -21.11 17.45 -27.65
C LYS A 32 -20.05 16.79 -28.55
N PRO A 33 -18.77 16.87 -28.19
CA PRO A 33 -17.73 16.24 -28.98
C PRO A 33 -17.90 14.71 -28.97
N LYS A 34 -17.48 14.06 -30.07
CA LYS A 34 -17.47 12.61 -30.09
C LYS A 34 -16.28 12.11 -29.27
N GLU A 35 -16.51 11.05 -28.53
CA GLU A 35 -15.47 10.42 -27.71
C GLU A 35 -14.19 10.15 -28.51
N THR A 36 -14.34 9.58 -29.71
CA THR A 36 -13.21 9.26 -30.60
C THR A 36 -12.41 10.49 -31.04
N TRP A 37 -13.03 11.67 -31.10
CA TRP A 37 -12.33 12.89 -31.48
C TRP A 37 -11.47 13.43 -30.34
N LEU A 38 -12.00 13.40 -29.12
CA LEU A 38 -11.23 13.74 -27.90
C LEU A 38 -10.12 12.74 -27.65
N GLN A 39 -10.36 11.44 -27.89
CA GLN A 39 -9.31 10.42 -27.81
C GLN A 39 -8.18 10.64 -28.81
N LEU A 40 -8.51 11.04 -30.03
CA LEU A 40 -7.50 11.36 -31.05
C LEU A 40 -6.68 12.60 -30.66
N GLU A 41 -7.34 13.65 -30.15
CA GLU A 41 -6.66 14.83 -29.63
C GLU A 41 -5.71 14.44 -28.50
N LEU A 42 -6.21 13.69 -27.52
CA LEU A 42 -5.44 13.20 -26.38
C LEU A 42 -4.21 12.38 -26.82
N ALA A 43 -4.40 11.45 -27.75
CA ALA A 43 -3.30 10.63 -28.28
C ALA A 43 -2.20 11.47 -28.91
N ILE A 44 -2.54 12.49 -29.69
CA ILE A 44 -1.58 13.41 -30.30
C ILE A 44 -0.83 14.21 -29.22
N LEU A 45 -1.53 14.68 -28.21
CA LEU A 45 -0.93 15.44 -27.11
C LEU A 45 0.06 14.57 -26.32
N PHE A 46 -0.29 13.32 -26.03
CA PHE A 46 0.60 12.36 -25.37
C PHE A 46 1.86 12.05 -26.21
N LEU A 47 1.69 11.78 -27.51
CA LEU A 47 2.81 11.53 -28.41
C LEU A 47 3.82 12.68 -28.42
N ASN A 48 3.35 13.90 -28.17
CA ASN A 48 4.17 15.11 -28.15
C ASN A 48 4.49 15.62 -26.74
N LYS A 49 4.19 14.85 -25.69
CA LYS A 49 4.42 15.17 -24.28
C LYS A 49 3.80 16.50 -23.82
N ARG A 50 2.69 16.91 -24.45
CA ARG A 50 1.96 18.13 -24.13
C ARG A 50 0.95 17.85 -23.02
N TYR A 51 1.46 17.48 -21.83
CA TYR A 51 0.65 16.99 -20.72
C TYR A 51 -0.31 18.04 -20.15
N ASP A 52 0.11 19.33 -20.10
CA ASP A 52 -0.76 20.42 -19.63
C ASP A 52 -2.04 20.55 -20.47
N GLU A 53 -1.95 20.34 -21.78
CA GLU A 53 -3.14 20.36 -22.67
C GLU A 53 -3.89 19.02 -22.63
N ALA A 54 -3.16 17.92 -22.50
CA ALA A 54 -3.76 16.59 -22.37
C ALA A 54 -4.70 16.49 -21.16
N ILE A 55 -4.33 17.13 -20.04
CA ILE A 55 -5.16 17.16 -18.82
C ILE A 55 -6.54 17.80 -19.09
N ASP A 56 -6.61 18.85 -19.88
CA ASP A 56 -7.89 19.51 -20.20
C ASP A 56 -8.77 18.61 -21.06
N VAL A 57 -8.18 17.85 -21.98
CA VAL A 57 -8.91 16.90 -22.84
C VAL A 57 -9.41 15.71 -22.02
N VAL A 58 -8.58 15.15 -21.14
CA VAL A 58 -9.00 14.01 -20.31
C VAL A 58 -10.07 14.40 -19.27
N LYS A 59 -10.03 15.63 -18.74
CA LYS A 59 -11.12 16.19 -17.91
C LYS A 59 -12.45 16.24 -18.67
N GLN A 60 -12.42 16.64 -19.95
CA GLN A 60 -13.62 16.59 -20.77
C GLN A 60 -14.12 15.15 -20.96
N LEU A 61 -13.20 14.20 -21.22
CA LEU A 61 -13.54 12.80 -21.37
C LEU A 61 -14.18 12.23 -20.09
N SER A 62 -13.62 12.49 -18.92
CA SER A 62 -14.20 12.05 -17.64
C SER A 62 -15.50 12.78 -17.29
N THR A 63 -15.71 14.00 -17.79
CA THR A 63 -16.97 14.73 -17.61
C THR A 63 -18.10 14.15 -18.46
N TYR A 64 -17.82 13.79 -19.71
CA TYR A 64 -18.83 13.25 -20.62
C TYR A 64 -19.08 11.75 -20.44
N TRP A 65 -18.10 11.00 -19.95
CA TRP A 65 -18.14 9.54 -19.73
C TRP A 65 -17.54 9.20 -18.35
N PRO A 66 -18.17 9.68 -17.25
CA PRO A 66 -17.65 9.51 -15.90
C PRO A 66 -17.58 8.04 -15.46
N GLU A 67 -18.40 7.18 -16.06
CA GLU A 67 -18.44 5.73 -15.78
C GLU A 67 -17.25 4.96 -16.35
N LYS A 68 -16.43 5.60 -17.18
CA LYS A 68 -15.27 4.93 -17.82
C LYS A 68 -14.01 5.08 -16.99
N GLU A 69 -13.67 4.05 -16.25
CA GLU A 69 -12.49 3.96 -15.40
C GLU A 69 -11.21 4.46 -16.08
N ARG A 70 -11.00 4.07 -17.34
CA ARG A 70 -9.81 4.44 -18.12
C ARG A 70 -9.52 5.95 -18.18
N TYR A 71 -10.53 6.80 -18.07
CA TYR A 71 -10.30 8.26 -18.11
C TYR A 71 -9.80 8.79 -16.79
N TRP A 72 -10.22 8.19 -15.70
CA TRP A 72 -9.68 8.49 -14.36
C TRP A 72 -8.24 8.00 -14.22
N GLU A 73 -7.96 6.78 -14.71
CA GLU A 73 -6.59 6.23 -14.79
C GLU A 73 -5.70 7.12 -15.67
N THR A 74 -6.17 7.52 -16.85
CA THR A 74 -5.42 8.39 -17.76
C THR A 74 -5.17 9.76 -17.13
N MET A 75 -6.16 10.33 -16.44
CA MET A 75 -6.01 11.61 -15.74
C MET A 75 -4.93 11.51 -14.65
N ALA A 76 -4.99 10.48 -13.82
CA ALA A 76 -4.01 10.25 -12.78
C ALA A 76 -2.60 10.05 -13.37
N GLY A 77 -2.47 9.19 -14.38
CA GLY A 77 -1.19 8.98 -15.07
C GLY A 77 -0.62 10.26 -15.69
N THR A 78 -1.49 11.11 -16.27
CA THR A 78 -1.05 12.41 -16.81
C THR A 78 -0.52 13.32 -15.70
N TYR A 79 -1.19 13.38 -14.56
CA TYR A 79 -0.70 14.15 -13.41
C TYR A 79 0.62 13.60 -12.87
N MET A 80 0.80 12.28 -12.83
CA MET A 80 2.06 11.66 -12.41
C MET A 80 3.22 12.01 -13.35
N GLU A 81 3.00 12.01 -14.68
CA GLU A 81 3.99 12.49 -15.67
C GLU A 81 4.37 13.97 -15.45
N MET A 82 3.45 14.76 -14.89
CA MET A 82 3.67 16.16 -14.52
C MET A 82 4.25 16.33 -13.10
N GLN A 83 4.56 15.22 -12.39
CA GLN A 83 4.98 15.22 -10.98
C GLN A 83 3.97 15.88 -10.03
N LYS A 84 2.68 15.74 -10.33
CA LYS A 84 1.56 16.28 -9.56
C LYS A 84 0.81 15.13 -8.86
N ASP A 85 1.49 14.41 -7.96
CA ASP A 85 0.98 13.18 -7.35
C ASP A 85 -0.30 13.41 -6.52
N THR A 86 -0.43 14.56 -5.88
CA THR A 86 -1.65 14.94 -5.15
C THR A 86 -2.85 15.09 -6.08
N ASP A 87 -2.65 15.68 -7.27
CA ASP A 87 -3.71 15.79 -8.28
C ASP A 87 -4.05 14.42 -8.88
N ALA A 88 -3.04 13.54 -9.05
CA ALA A 88 -3.25 12.16 -9.46
C ALA A 88 -4.11 11.40 -8.45
N LEU A 89 -3.80 11.53 -7.15
CA LEU A 89 -4.60 10.94 -6.08
C LEU A 89 -6.05 11.48 -6.10
N ALA A 90 -6.21 12.80 -6.27
CA ALA A 90 -7.52 13.42 -6.33
C ALA A 90 -8.36 12.88 -7.51
N ALA A 91 -7.73 12.67 -8.67
CA ALA A 91 -8.38 12.12 -9.86
C ALA A 91 -8.88 10.68 -9.60
N LEU A 92 -8.04 9.80 -9.05
CA LEU A 92 -8.45 8.43 -8.72
C LEU A 92 -9.52 8.38 -7.62
N ASN A 93 -9.38 9.18 -6.57
CA ASN A 93 -10.40 9.28 -5.52
C ASN A 93 -11.75 9.74 -6.06
N LEU A 94 -11.74 10.68 -7.01
CA LEU A 94 -12.97 11.14 -7.64
C LEU A 94 -13.60 10.03 -8.49
N GLY A 95 -12.80 9.32 -9.30
CA GLY A 95 -13.27 8.16 -10.06
C GLY A 95 -13.84 7.05 -9.16
N TYR A 96 -13.19 6.78 -8.03
CA TYR A 96 -13.69 5.83 -7.03
C TYR A 96 -15.01 6.28 -6.41
N LYS A 97 -15.14 7.56 -6.09
CA LYS A 97 -16.38 8.14 -5.55
C LYS A 97 -17.56 8.09 -6.53
N TYR A 98 -17.27 8.12 -7.83
CA TYR A 98 -18.27 7.96 -8.89
C TYR A 98 -18.55 6.48 -9.26
N ASP A 99 -18.05 5.53 -8.46
CA ASP A 99 -18.17 4.08 -8.73
C ASP A 99 -17.62 3.67 -10.12
N ALA A 100 -16.75 4.50 -10.68
CA ALA A 100 -16.12 4.23 -11.98
C ALA A 100 -14.90 3.33 -11.87
N ILE A 101 -14.22 3.31 -10.71
CA ILE A 101 -13.04 2.51 -10.44
C ILE A 101 -13.46 1.24 -9.70
N SER A 102 -13.27 0.10 -10.36
CA SER A 102 -13.63 -1.22 -9.83
C SER A 102 -12.57 -2.29 -10.08
N LYS A 103 -11.60 -2.04 -10.98
CA LYS A 103 -10.54 -3.01 -11.23
C LYS A 103 -9.61 -3.13 -10.03
N ALA A 104 -9.28 -4.36 -9.65
CA ALA A 104 -8.37 -4.65 -8.55
C ALA A 104 -7.03 -3.90 -8.69
N GLU A 105 -6.45 -3.88 -9.88
CA GLU A 105 -5.18 -3.18 -10.14
C GLU A 105 -5.27 -1.68 -9.86
N THR A 106 -6.36 -1.02 -10.29
CA THR A 106 -6.54 0.43 -10.07
C THR A 106 -6.78 0.73 -8.60
N LEU A 107 -7.54 -0.11 -7.89
CA LEU A 107 -7.76 -0.01 -6.45
C LEU A 107 -6.45 -0.19 -5.66
N GLU A 108 -5.64 -1.18 -6.03
CA GLU A 108 -4.30 -1.38 -5.44
C GLU A 108 -3.38 -0.18 -5.70
N ASN A 109 -3.40 0.38 -6.92
CA ASN A 109 -2.59 1.55 -7.27
C ASN A 109 -3.05 2.79 -6.50
N LEU A 110 -4.36 2.99 -6.33
CA LEU A 110 -4.92 4.05 -5.50
C LEU A 110 -4.45 3.92 -4.03
N ALA A 111 -4.43 2.70 -3.50
CA ALA A 111 -3.93 2.45 -2.14
C ALA A 111 -2.42 2.74 -2.03
N ARG A 112 -1.61 2.31 -3.01
CA ARG A 112 -0.17 2.60 -3.03
C ARG A 112 0.12 4.09 -3.14
N LEU A 113 -0.66 4.83 -3.93
CA LEU A 113 -0.52 6.28 -4.05
C LEU A 113 -0.88 6.99 -2.73
N ASN A 114 -1.90 6.51 -2.01
CA ASN A 114 -2.18 6.99 -0.66
C ASN A 114 -1.00 6.74 0.30
N LEU A 115 -0.38 5.54 0.26
CA LEU A 115 0.80 5.24 1.08
C LEU A 115 1.99 6.13 0.72
N PHE A 116 2.23 6.33 -0.57
CA PHE A 116 3.31 7.20 -1.05
C PHE A 116 3.15 8.65 -0.58
N LEU A 117 1.91 9.12 -0.51
CA LEU A 117 1.57 10.46 -0.02
C LEU A 117 1.35 10.52 1.51
N GLU A 118 1.80 9.50 2.23
CA GLU A 118 1.74 9.44 3.70
C GLU A 118 0.31 9.52 4.28
N ILE A 119 -0.65 8.90 3.58
CA ILE A 119 -2.06 8.80 4.01
C ILE A 119 -2.43 7.32 4.28
N PRO A 120 -1.74 6.64 5.21
CA PRO A 120 -1.81 5.18 5.34
C PRO A 120 -3.18 4.68 5.81
N PHE A 121 -3.90 5.44 6.64
CA PHE A 121 -5.23 5.03 7.09
C PHE A 121 -6.23 4.91 5.94
N GLN A 122 -6.20 5.85 4.98
CA GLN A 122 -7.07 5.80 3.82
C GLN A 122 -6.68 4.64 2.89
N ALA A 123 -5.38 4.39 2.72
CA ALA A 123 -4.89 3.24 1.96
C ALA A 123 -5.41 1.92 2.56
N ALA A 124 -5.25 1.74 3.86
CA ALA A 124 -5.68 0.54 4.56
C ALA A 124 -7.20 0.34 4.50
N SER A 125 -7.97 1.40 4.79
CA SER A 125 -9.43 1.36 4.73
C SER A 125 -9.96 1.01 3.34
N LEU A 126 -9.31 1.54 2.29
CA LEU A 126 -9.65 1.24 0.90
C LEU A 126 -9.45 -0.26 0.60
N ILE A 127 -8.27 -0.81 0.97
CA ILE A 127 -7.95 -2.21 0.71
C ILE A 127 -8.86 -3.12 1.52
N GLU A 128 -9.00 -2.88 2.83
CA GLU A 128 -9.84 -3.68 3.72
C GLU A 128 -11.27 -3.78 3.19
N LYS A 129 -11.88 -2.62 2.83
CA LYS A 129 -13.22 -2.58 2.25
C LYS A 129 -13.32 -3.42 0.98
N ASN A 130 -12.37 -3.24 0.05
CA ASN A 130 -12.44 -3.91 -1.25
C ASN A 130 -12.08 -5.41 -1.17
N LEU A 131 -11.31 -5.85 -0.17
CA LEU A 131 -11.15 -7.27 0.17
C LEU A 131 -12.47 -7.87 0.68
N GLN A 132 -13.16 -7.17 1.59
CA GLN A 132 -14.45 -7.60 2.14
C GLN A 132 -15.55 -7.68 1.08
N GLU A 133 -15.56 -6.75 0.13
CA GLU A 133 -16.51 -6.70 -0.99
C GLU A 133 -16.15 -7.67 -2.13
N GLY A 134 -14.95 -8.27 -2.11
CA GLY A 134 -14.47 -9.18 -3.15
C GLY A 134 -13.99 -8.49 -4.44
N ASN A 135 -13.82 -7.16 -4.42
CA ASN A 135 -13.28 -6.38 -5.54
C ASN A 135 -11.77 -6.58 -5.70
N ILE A 136 -11.09 -6.89 -4.61
CA ILE A 136 -9.66 -7.27 -4.55
C ILE A 136 -9.58 -8.70 -4.02
N GLU A 137 -8.69 -9.50 -4.61
CA GLU A 137 -8.47 -10.87 -4.16
C GLU A 137 -7.79 -10.91 -2.79
N ASN A 138 -8.24 -11.82 -1.92
CA ASN A 138 -7.61 -12.10 -0.63
C ASN A 138 -6.33 -12.94 -0.82
N SER A 139 -5.34 -12.34 -1.46
CA SER A 139 -4.04 -12.93 -1.75
C SER A 139 -2.98 -12.48 -0.75
N GLU A 140 -1.90 -13.25 -0.64
CA GLU A 140 -0.74 -12.86 0.17
C GLU A 140 -0.26 -11.43 -0.15
N LYS A 141 -0.15 -11.08 -1.45
CA LYS A 141 0.24 -9.75 -1.91
C LYS A 141 -0.62 -8.64 -1.31
N ASN A 142 -1.93 -8.83 -1.32
CA ASN A 142 -2.89 -7.81 -0.87
C ASN A 142 -2.99 -7.76 0.66
N LEU A 143 -2.85 -8.90 1.33
CA LEU A 143 -2.73 -8.94 2.79
C LEU A 143 -1.44 -8.25 3.28
N ARG A 144 -0.31 -8.43 2.59
CA ARG A 144 0.93 -7.71 2.92
C ARG A 144 0.79 -6.20 2.71
N LEU A 145 0.10 -5.77 1.65
CA LEU A 145 -0.18 -4.37 1.41
C LEU A 145 -1.07 -3.78 2.53
N LEU A 146 -2.11 -4.52 2.93
CA LEU A 146 -2.99 -4.14 4.04
C LEU A 146 -2.25 -4.07 5.37
N LEU A 147 -1.43 -5.08 5.68
CA LEU A 147 -0.59 -5.12 6.87
C LEU A 147 0.34 -3.89 6.95
N GLY A 148 1.04 -3.60 5.85
CA GLY A 148 1.91 -2.43 5.76
C GLY A 148 1.16 -1.12 5.98
N ALA A 149 -0.04 -1.00 5.40
CA ALA A 149 -0.87 0.19 5.51
C ALA A 149 -1.40 0.39 6.94
N TRP A 150 -1.91 -0.67 7.61
CA TRP A 150 -2.35 -0.57 9.01
C TRP A 150 -1.20 -0.31 9.97
N THR A 151 -0.04 -0.93 9.75
CA THR A 151 1.18 -0.67 10.54
C THR A 151 1.62 0.80 10.41
N ALA A 152 1.67 1.33 9.18
CA ALA A 152 2.01 2.73 8.92
C ALA A 152 0.97 3.70 9.52
N ALA A 153 -0.30 3.31 9.57
CA ALA A 153 -1.37 4.07 10.20
C ALA A 153 -1.35 3.98 11.74
N ARG A 154 -0.48 3.16 12.32
CA ARG A 154 -0.42 2.82 13.75
C ARG A 154 -1.70 2.20 14.31
N GLU A 155 -2.48 1.59 13.46
CA GLU A 155 -3.66 0.81 13.83
C GLU A 155 -3.25 -0.63 14.18
N PHE A 156 -2.51 -0.77 15.28
CA PHE A 156 -1.80 -2.01 15.63
C PHE A 156 -2.73 -3.21 15.80
N ASN A 157 -3.91 -3.03 16.39
CA ASN A 157 -4.88 -4.10 16.51
C ASN A 157 -5.32 -4.65 15.14
N LYS A 158 -5.58 -3.75 14.19
CA LYS A 158 -5.93 -4.16 12.82
C LYS A 158 -4.77 -4.82 12.09
N ALA A 159 -3.54 -4.33 12.30
CA ALA A 159 -2.34 -4.98 11.76
C ALA A 159 -2.18 -6.41 12.31
N ILE A 160 -2.43 -6.62 13.61
CA ILE A 160 -2.41 -7.94 14.26
C ILE A 160 -3.45 -8.87 13.65
N GLU A 161 -4.69 -8.41 13.42
CA GLU A 161 -5.73 -9.18 12.76
C GLU A 161 -5.30 -9.65 11.36
N VAL A 162 -4.60 -8.81 10.59
CA VAL A 162 -4.08 -9.19 9.27
C VAL A 162 -2.97 -10.23 9.41
N ILE A 163 -2.08 -10.10 10.40
CA ILE A 163 -1.02 -11.09 10.65
C ILE A 163 -1.64 -12.45 11.02
N ASP A 164 -2.72 -12.48 11.79
CA ASP A 164 -3.41 -13.72 12.18
C ASP A 164 -3.97 -14.50 10.98
N VAL A 165 -4.24 -13.81 9.87
CA VAL A 165 -4.61 -14.44 8.61
C VAL A 165 -3.37 -14.79 7.76
N LEU A 166 -2.41 -13.90 7.68
CA LEU A 166 -1.27 -14.01 6.78
C LEU A 166 -0.21 -15.01 7.25
N ALA A 167 0.12 -15.02 8.56
CA ALA A 167 1.19 -15.86 9.08
C ALA A 167 0.92 -17.38 8.91
N PRO A 168 -0.31 -17.90 9.16
CA PRO A 168 -0.60 -19.29 8.88
C PRO A 168 -0.56 -19.66 7.40
N LEU A 169 -0.82 -18.71 6.49
CA LEU A 169 -0.78 -18.94 5.04
C LEU A 169 0.65 -19.08 4.51
N THR A 170 1.59 -18.33 5.09
CA THR A 170 2.98 -18.28 4.61
C THR A 170 3.93 -19.17 5.40
N GLY A 171 3.60 -19.49 6.66
CA GLY A 171 4.49 -20.19 7.58
C GLY A 171 5.69 -19.35 8.08
N GLU A 172 5.73 -18.05 7.77
CA GLU A 172 6.88 -17.20 8.08
C GLU A 172 6.90 -16.77 9.55
N GLY A 173 7.89 -17.23 10.30
CA GLY A 173 8.11 -16.84 11.71
C GLY A 173 8.27 -15.33 11.90
N LYS A 174 8.85 -14.63 10.91
CA LYS A 174 9.01 -13.17 10.96
C LYS A 174 7.68 -12.39 11.13
N LEU A 175 6.56 -12.94 10.64
CA LEU A 175 5.24 -12.31 10.84
C LEU A 175 4.80 -12.40 12.31
N TYR A 176 5.08 -13.53 12.96
CA TYR A 176 4.84 -13.66 14.40
C TYR A 176 5.76 -12.78 15.25
N ILE A 177 7.01 -12.54 14.80
CA ILE A 177 7.89 -11.54 15.43
C ILE A 177 7.28 -10.15 15.31
N GLN A 178 6.81 -9.77 14.11
CA GLN A 178 6.12 -8.49 13.93
C GLN A 178 4.89 -8.38 14.81
N LYS A 179 4.08 -9.44 14.93
CA LYS A 179 2.95 -9.50 15.87
C LYS A 179 3.41 -9.28 17.31
N ALA A 180 4.46 -9.96 17.75
CA ALA A 180 4.99 -9.83 19.10
C ALA A 180 5.44 -8.39 19.40
N MET A 181 6.08 -7.72 18.43
CA MET A 181 6.48 -6.32 18.57
C MET A 181 5.27 -5.38 18.72
N LEU A 182 4.21 -5.58 17.92
CA LEU A 182 2.99 -4.78 18.02
C LEU A 182 2.25 -5.01 19.34
N LEU A 183 2.23 -6.26 19.81
CA LEU A 183 1.64 -6.60 21.12
C LEU A 183 2.46 -6.01 22.29
N ASN A 184 3.79 -5.99 22.14
CA ASN A 184 4.68 -5.35 23.13
C ASN A 184 4.41 -3.84 23.24
N GLU A 185 4.18 -3.13 22.13
CA GLU A 185 3.79 -1.72 22.15
C GLU A 185 2.44 -1.48 22.86
N ASN A 186 1.54 -2.47 22.82
CA ASN A 186 0.25 -2.43 23.49
C ASN A 186 0.30 -2.93 24.95
N GLY A 187 1.43 -3.46 25.41
CA GLY A 187 1.57 -4.05 26.75
C GLY A 187 0.85 -5.38 26.94
N ASP A 188 0.54 -6.08 25.84
CA ASP A 188 -0.06 -7.42 25.86
C ASP A 188 1.04 -8.49 25.96
N TRP A 189 1.53 -8.68 27.18
CA TRP A 189 2.68 -9.55 27.45
C TRP A 189 2.37 -11.04 27.24
N GLU A 190 1.15 -11.49 27.55
CA GLU A 190 0.71 -12.86 27.23
C GLU A 190 0.70 -13.07 25.71
N GLY A 191 0.19 -12.10 24.96
CA GLY A 191 0.21 -12.14 23.50
C GLY A 191 1.63 -12.17 22.93
N VAL A 192 2.57 -11.41 23.51
CA VAL A 192 3.99 -11.46 23.12
C VAL A 192 4.56 -12.86 23.34
N GLN A 193 4.29 -13.48 24.50
CA GLN A 193 4.77 -14.82 24.81
C GLN A 193 4.24 -15.87 23.78
N ASP A 194 2.95 -15.82 23.45
CA ASP A 194 2.34 -16.70 22.43
C ASP A 194 2.93 -16.46 21.04
N ALA A 195 3.05 -15.21 20.61
CA ALA A 195 3.54 -14.87 19.29
C ALA A 195 5.03 -15.26 19.13
N THR A 196 5.87 -15.02 20.15
CA THR A 196 7.28 -15.44 20.11
C THR A 196 7.43 -16.95 20.10
N ALA A 197 6.59 -17.69 20.83
CA ALA A 197 6.60 -19.15 20.77
C ALA A 197 6.27 -19.68 19.37
N LYS A 198 5.30 -19.06 18.68
CA LYS A 198 4.98 -19.41 17.28
C LYS A 198 6.10 -19.02 16.32
N ALA A 199 6.76 -17.89 16.54
CA ALA A 199 7.90 -17.47 15.71
C ALA A 199 9.06 -18.49 15.79
N LEU A 200 9.35 -19.02 16.97
CA LEU A 200 10.45 -19.96 17.21
C LEU A 200 10.20 -21.37 16.63
N ILE A 201 9.03 -21.64 16.05
CA ILE A 201 8.76 -22.87 15.28
C ILE A 201 9.42 -22.80 13.89
N ASP A 202 9.66 -21.61 13.38
CA ASP A 202 10.33 -21.40 12.10
C ASP A 202 11.85 -21.62 12.27
N GLU A 203 12.33 -22.75 11.75
CA GLU A 203 13.77 -23.12 11.82
C GLU A 203 14.68 -22.24 10.95
N GLU A 204 14.09 -21.44 10.03
CA GLU A 204 14.83 -20.55 9.12
C GLU A 204 14.95 -19.11 9.65
N LEU A 205 14.59 -18.87 10.91
CA LEU A 205 14.74 -17.55 11.52
C LEU A 205 16.19 -17.08 11.52
N GLU A 206 16.44 -15.91 10.94
CA GLU A 206 17.80 -15.33 10.87
C GLU A 206 18.39 -15.01 12.26
N ASN A 207 17.57 -14.53 13.19
CA ASN A 207 18.00 -14.08 14.51
C ASN A 207 17.06 -14.57 15.64
N PRO A 208 17.06 -15.87 15.96
CA PRO A 208 16.19 -16.38 17.02
C PRO A 208 16.56 -15.82 18.42
N GLY A 209 17.79 -15.37 18.62
CA GLY A 209 18.22 -14.72 19.86
C GLY A 209 17.42 -13.45 20.19
N ASP A 210 17.08 -12.63 19.20
CA ASP A 210 16.25 -11.44 19.42
C ASP A 210 14.84 -11.82 19.87
N VAL A 211 14.30 -12.93 19.36
CA VAL A 211 12.98 -13.44 19.73
C VAL A 211 12.96 -13.90 21.18
N TYR A 212 14.01 -14.58 21.63
CA TYR A 212 14.15 -14.98 23.04
C TYR A 212 14.34 -13.77 23.96
N ILE A 213 15.04 -12.72 23.55
CA ILE A 213 15.11 -11.47 24.32
C ILE A 213 13.69 -10.88 24.48
N LEU A 214 12.94 -10.74 23.39
CA LEU A 214 11.60 -10.18 23.44
C LEU A 214 10.66 -11.01 24.31
N ARG A 215 10.77 -12.35 24.24
CA ARG A 215 10.02 -13.27 25.08
C ARG A 215 10.38 -13.11 26.56
N GLY A 216 11.67 -13.09 26.90
CA GLY A 216 12.13 -12.91 28.27
C GLY A 216 11.70 -11.56 28.86
N MET A 217 11.65 -10.49 28.06
CA MET A 217 11.10 -9.20 28.47
C MET A 217 9.63 -9.32 28.87
N ALA A 218 8.81 -9.96 28.04
CA ALA A 218 7.39 -10.16 28.32
C ALA A 218 7.18 -11.03 29.56
N GLU A 219 7.96 -12.11 29.73
CA GLU A 219 7.92 -12.98 30.89
C GLU A 219 8.31 -12.24 32.18
N THR A 220 9.26 -11.29 32.08
CA THR A 220 9.64 -10.42 33.19
C THR A 220 8.48 -9.52 33.61
N GLU A 221 7.76 -8.91 32.67
CA GLU A 221 6.61 -8.05 32.98
C GLU A 221 5.41 -8.85 33.56
N LEU A 222 5.28 -10.12 33.16
CA LEU A 222 4.31 -11.06 33.74
C LEU A 222 4.71 -11.59 35.12
N GLY A 223 5.90 -11.26 35.63
CA GLY A 223 6.43 -11.78 36.87
C GLY A 223 6.87 -13.24 36.83
N LYS A 224 7.01 -13.80 35.61
CA LYS A 224 7.48 -15.17 35.35
C LYS A 224 9.01 -15.19 35.30
N TYR A 225 9.65 -14.90 36.42
CA TYR A 225 11.08 -14.64 36.50
C TYR A 225 11.97 -15.85 36.11
N ASP A 226 11.53 -17.07 36.44
CA ASP A 226 12.30 -18.27 36.12
C ASP A 226 12.26 -18.54 34.59
N GLU A 227 11.09 -18.41 33.99
CA GLU A 227 10.94 -18.51 32.53
C GLU A 227 11.71 -17.41 31.79
N ALA A 228 11.69 -16.18 32.33
CA ALA A 228 12.45 -15.07 31.76
C ALA A 228 13.96 -15.35 31.73
N ILE A 229 14.52 -15.86 32.83
CA ILE A 229 15.93 -16.24 32.91
C ILE A 229 16.24 -17.35 31.91
N GLU A 230 15.35 -18.33 31.74
CA GLU A 230 15.52 -19.39 30.75
C GLU A 230 15.55 -18.81 29.31
N SER A 231 14.59 -17.92 28.99
CA SER A 231 14.56 -17.25 27.68
C SER A 231 15.80 -16.42 27.41
N PHE A 232 16.28 -15.64 28.39
CA PHE A 232 17.54 -14.88 28.22
C PHE A 232 18.76 -15.81 28.11
N THR A 233 18.78 -16.94 28.79
CA THR A 233 19.85 -17.94 28.67
C THR A 233 19.87 -18.52 27.23
N GLN A 234 18.72 -18.86 26.68
CA GLN A 234 18.61 -19.28 25.27
C GLN A 234 19.12 -18.20 24.32
N ALA A 235 18.76 -16.92 24.54
CA ALA A 235 19.29 -15.83 23.74
C ALA A 235 20.82 -15.72 23.80
N MET A 236 21.44 -16.04 24.95
CA MET A 236 22.91 -16.07 25.09
C MET A 236 23.55 -17.23 24.34
N GLU A 237 22.91 -18.40 24.33
CA GLU A 237 23.46 -19.61 23.70
C GLU A 237 23.45 -19.53 22.18
N ILE A 238 22.34 -19.08 21.58
CA ILE A 238 22.14 -19.13 20.12
C ILE A 238 22.22 -17.77 19.44
N GLY A 239 22.24 -16.68 20.20
CA GLY A 239 22.21 -15.32 19.67
C GLY A 239 23.60 -14.77 19.35
N THR A 240 23.59 -13.55 18.83
CA THR A 240 24.78 -12.74 18.53
C THR A 240 25.48 -12.25 19.81
N GLU A 241 26.69 -11.70 19.70
CA GLU A 241 27.37 -11.05 20.84
C GLU A 241 26.53 -9.89 21.45
N THR A 242 25.71 -9.24 20.65
CA THR A 242 24.77 -8.21 21.12
C THR A 242 23.68 -8.85 21.98
N ASN A 243 23.12 -9.97 21.53
CA ASN A 243 22.11 -10.71 22.30
C ASN A 243 22.67 -11.18 23.66
N LYS A 244 23.90 -11.68 23.69
CA LYS A 244 24.55 -12.10 24.93
C LYS A 244 24.63 -10.98 25.93
N LYS A 245 25.16 -9.82 25.54
CA LYS A 245 25.25 -8.63 26.42
C LYS A 245 23.88 -8.13 26.90
N ASN A 246 22.90 -8.13 25.99
CA ASN A 246 21.54 -7.71 26.36
C ASN A 246 20.92 -8.70 27.34
N ALA A 247 21.05 -10.00 27.10
CA ALA A 247 20.52 -11.05 27.97
C ALA A 247 21.16 -11.03 29.36
N GLU A 248 22.50 -10.86 29.45
CA GLU A 248 23.19 -10.67 30.74
C GLU A 248 22.59 -9.51 31.53
N ALA A 249 22.42 -8.34 30.91
CA ALA A 249 21.85 -7.17 31.57
C ALA A 249 20.40 -7.40 32.03
N TRP A 250 19.61 -8.14 31.24
CA TRP A 250 18.25 -8.50 31.62
C TRP A 250 18.19 -9.51 32.77
N ILE A 251 19.08 -10.50 32.79
CA ILE A 251 19.18 -11.46 33.89
C ILE A 251 19.50 -10.74 35.22
N ASP A 252 20.46 -9.81 35.19
CA ASP A 252 20.79 -8.99 36.35
C ASP A 252 19.58 -8.16 36.81
N TYR A 253 18.86 -7.53 35.91
CA TYR A 253 17.63 -6.79 36.21
C TYR A 253 16.53 -7.66 36.80
N VAL A 254 16.32 -8.87 36.29
CA VAL A 254 15.35 -9.83 36.83
C VAL A 254 15.75 -10.28 38.22
N ALA A 255 17.05 -10.53 38.47
CA ALA A 255 17.53 -10.90 39.78
C ALA A 255 17.27 -9.82 40.85
N ASP A 256 17.52 -8.55 40.50
CA ASP A 256 17.22 -7.41 41.38
C ASP A 256 15.72 -7.26 41.65
N ARG A 257 14.90 -7.43 40.63
CA ARG A 257 13.43 -7.29 40.73
C ARG A 257 12.78 -8.43 41.53
N ARG A 258 13.38 -9.63 41.49
CA ARG A 258 12.96 -10.80 42.29
C ARG A 258 13.29 -10.67 43.77
N GLY A 259 14.34 -9.90 44.10
CA GLY A 259 14.81 -9.71 45.49
C GLY A 259 14.15 -8.55 46.23
N SER A 260 13.40 -7.72 45.51
CA SER A 260 12.66 -6.57 46.03
C SER A 260 11.17 -6.90 46.26
#